data_3ffddb2ea7b27708a38534b2a628155e
#
_entry.id   3ffddb2ea7b27708a38534b2a628155e
#
_cell.length_a   1.000
_cell.length_b   1.000
_cell.length_c   1.000
_cell.angle_alpha   90.00
_cell.angle_beta   90.00
_cell.angle_gamma   90.00
#
_symmetry.space_group_name_H-M   'P 1'
#
loop_
_entity.id
_entity.type
_entity.pdbx_description
1 polymer ?
#
loop_
_entity_poly.entity_id
_entity_poly.type
_entity_poly.pdbx_seq_one_letter_code
_entity_poly.pdbx_strand_id
1 'polypeptide(L)'
;MGGSRIAVRTAQYVPDYMQVKIIDNDLSRCNRLTELLDDKVMIINGDGRDMDLLIEEGLKNTEAFVALTENSETNILSCLAAKRMGVSKTVAEVENIDYIGMAESLDIGTVINKKMITASHIYQMMLDADVSNVKCLTFANADVAEFTVKADSKITKHQVKDLGLPKGTTIGGLIRQGEGVVVTGNTQILPGDHVVVFCLSMMIKKIEKYFN
;
A
#
# COMPACT_ATOMS: atom_id res chain seq x y z
N MET A 1 -7.15 -3.36 -15.67
CA MET A 1 -7.02 -2.41 -16.80
C MET A 1 -5.59 -1.92 -16.87
N GLY A 2 -4.96 -1.98 -18.08
CA GLY A 2 -3.56 -1.66 -18.33
C GLY A 2 -2.63 -2.86 -18.15
N GLY A 3 -1.89 -3.23 -19.23
CA GLY A 3 -0.93 -4.33 -19.29
C GLY A 3 0.49 -3.95 -18.87
N SER A 4 0.64 -3.15 -17.82
CA SER A 4 1.93 -2.70 -17.32
C SER A 4 2.74 -3.84 -16.69
N ARG A 5 4.04 -3.60 -16.43
CA ARG A 5 4.88 -4.58 -15.71
C ARG A 5 4.32 -4.89 -14.31
N ILE A 6 3.66 -3.93 -13.68
CA ILE A 6 2.99 -4.15 -12.39
C ILE A 6 1.81 -5.09 -12.57
N ALA A 7 1.00 -4.90 -13.63
CA ALA A 7 -0.12 -5.81 -13.93
C ALA A 7 0.35 -7.25 -14.11
N VAL A 8 1.43 -7.47 -14.90
CA VAL A 8 2.05 -8.78 -15.09
C VAL A 8 2.45 -9.42 -13.75
N ARG A 9 3.20 -8.65 -12.93
CA ARG A 9 3.64 -9.17 -11.63
C ARG A 9 2.47 -9.44 -10.70
N THR A 10 1.47 -8.56 -10.67
CA THR A 10 0.26 -8.76 -9.87
C THR A 10 -0.46 -10.03 -10.29
N ALA A 11 -0.65 -10.24 -11.60
CA ALA A 11 -1.29 -11.45 -12.11
C ALA A 11 -0.54 -12.74 -11.73
N GLN A 12 0.79 -12.69 -11.67
CA GLN A 12 1.61 -13.83 -11.25
C GLN A 12 1.54 -14.13 -9.74
N TYR A 13 1.17 -13.15 -8.90
CA TYR A 13 1.02 -13.32 -7.45
C TYR A 13 -0.39 -13.67 -7.01
N VAL A 14 -1.37 -13.48 -7.89
CA VAL A 14 -2.78 -13.79 -7.54
C VAL A 14 -2.94 -15.31 -7.38
N PRO A 15 -3.63 -15.77 -6.32
CA PRO A 15 -3.87 -17.19 -6.10
C PRO A 15 -4.61 -17.86 -7.25
N ASP A 16 -4.33 -19.14 -7.49
CA ASP A 16 -4.88 -19.92 -8.61
C ASP A 16 -6.42 -20.03 -8.66
N TYR A 17 -7.09 -19.79 -7.55
CA TYR A 17 -8.56 -19.80 -7.49
C TYR A 17 -9.19 -18.49 -8.00
N MET A 18 -8.39 -17.44 -8.21
CA MET A 18 -8.86 -16.16 -8.77
C MET A 18 -8.70 -16.12 -10.28
N GLN A 19 -9.77 -15.78 -10.98
CA GLN A 19 -9.71 -15.51 -12.41
C GLN A 19 -9.27 -14.07 -12.65
N VAL A 20 -8.29 -13.89 -13.53
CA VAL A 20 -7.74 -12.58 -13.87
C VAL A 20 -8.01 -12.26 -15.33
N LYS A 21 -8.53 -11.05 -15.58
CA LYS A 21 -8.63 -10.46 -16.92
C LYS A 21 -7.75 -9.22 -16.99
N ILE A 22 -6.95 -9.11 -18.05
CA ILE A 22 -6.17 -7.89 -18.34
C ILE A 22 -6.72 -7.29 -19.63
N ILE A 23 -7.14 -6.03 -19.55
CA ILE A 23 -7.64 -5.27 -20.69
C ILE A 23 -6.61 -4.20 -21.03
N ASP A 24 -6.12 -4.18 -22.26
CA ASP A 24 -5.20 -3.18 -22.76
C ASP A 24 -5.52 -2.80 -24.22
N ASN A 25 -5.39 -1.54 -24.57
CA ASN A 25 -5.72 -1.03 -25.90
C ASN A 25 -4.57 -1.21 -26.92
N ASP A 26 -3.38 -1.58 -26.48
CA ASP A 26 -2.23 -1.88 -27.34
C ASP A 26 -2.18 -3.35 -27.70
N LEU A 27 -2.54 -3.69 -28.94
CA LEU A 27 -2.55 -5.06 -29.44
C LEU A 27 -1.16 -5.73 -29.33
N SER A 28 -0.08 -4.98 -29.59
CA SER A 28 1.28 -5.52 -29.47
C SER A 28 1.62 -5.88 -28.03
N ARG A 29 1.12 -5.10 -27.06
CA ARG A 29 1.26 -5.39 -25.64
C ARG A 29 0.42 -6.62 -25.26
N CYS A 30 -0.81 -6.71 -25.74
CA CYS A 30 -1.66 -7.89 -25.54
C CYS A 30 -0.98 -9.17 -26.01
N ASN A 31 -0.41 -9.18 -27.20
CA ASN A 31 0.32 -10.35 -27.74
C ASN A 31 1.51 -10.73 -26.86
N ARG A 32 2.27 -9.76 -26.36
CA ARG A 32 3.38 -10.05 -25.43
C ARG A 32 2.88 -10.58 -24.07
N LEU A 33 1.73 -10.12 -23.60
CA LEU A 33 1.15 -10.61 -22.36
C LEU A 33 0.73 -12.08 -22.44
N THR A 34 0.20 -12.53 -23.58
CA THR A 34 -0.13 -13.94 -23.80
C THR A 34 1.10 -14.86 -23.82
N GLU A 35 2.28 -14.33 -24.15
CA GLU A 35 3.55 -15.08 -24.08
C GLU A 35 4.14 -15.12 -22.65
N LEU A 36 3.81 -14.13 -21.82
CA LEU A 36 4.41 -13.94 -20.48
C LEU A 36 3.57 -14.52 -19.34
N LEU A 37 2.29 -14.70 -19.56
CA LEU A 37 1.33 -15.11 -18.54
C LEU A 37 0.72 -16.47 -18.90
N ASP A 38 0.36 -17.22 -17.86
CA ASP A 38 -0.31 -18.51 -18.02
C ASP A 38 -1.69 -18.37 -18.67
N ASP A 39 -2.18 -19.44 -19.29
CA ASP A 39 -3.50 -19.52 -19.94
C ASP A 39 -4.68 -19.22 -19.00
N LYS A 40 -4.42 -19.17 -17.69
CA LYS A 40 -5.40 -18.77 -16.67
C LYS A 40 -5.73 -17.29 -16.69
N VAL A 41 -4.85 -16.46 -17.27
CA VAL A 41 -5.04 -15.02 -17.38
C VAL A 41 -5.62 -14.67 -18.74
N MET A 42 -6.84 -14.18 -18.76
CA MET A 42 -7.49 -13.75 -19.99
C MET A 42 -6.98 -12.37 -20.43
N ILE A 43 -6.47 -12.27 -21.65
CA ILE A 43 -5.99 -11.01 -22.23
C ILE A 43 -7.02 -10.51 -23.23
N ILE A 44 -7.45 -9.27 -23.06
CA ILE A 44 -8.47 -8.62 -23.88
C ILE A 44 -7.87 -7.37 -24.51
N ASN A 45 -7.89 -7.30 -25.84
CA ASN A 45 -7.53 -6.07 -26.53
C ASN A 45 -8.74 -5.14 -26.60
N GLY A 46 -8.69 -4.01 -25.89
CA GLY A 46 -9.78 -3.06 -25.86
C GLY A 46 -9.47 -1.85 -24.97
N ASP A 47 -10.30 -0.84 -25.09
CA ASP A 47 -10.19 0.36 -24.25
C ASP A 47 -10.85 0.12 -22.89
N GLY A 48 -10.05 0.11 -21.83
CA GLY A 48 -10.54 -0.07 -20.46
C GLY A 48 -11.39 1.11 -19.92
N ARG A 49 -11.61 2.15 -20.72
CA ARG A 49 -12.58 3.24 -20.44
C ARG A 49 -13.95 2.97 -21.06
N ASP A 50 -14.04 2.01 -21.97
CA ASP A 50 -15.30 1.61 -22.59
C ASP A 50 -16.13 0.80 -21.60
N MET A 51 -17.19 1.40 -21.11
CA MET A 51 -18.08 0.80 -20.11
C MET A 51 -18.86 -0.37 -20.67
N ASP A 52 -19.22 -0.34 -21.97
CA ASP A 52 -19.97 -1.42 -22.62
C ASP A 52 -19.07 -2.66 -22.70
N LEU A 53 -17.82 -2.51 -23.13
CA LEU A 53 -16.82 -3.56 -23.09
C LEU A 53 -16.62 -4.14 -21.67
N LEU A 54 -16.48 -3.26 -20.67
CA LEU A 54 -16.27 -3.72 -19.29
C LEU A 54 -17.48 -4.51 -18.77
N ILE A 55 -18.70 -4.10 -19.13
CA ILE A 55 -19.94 -4.79 -18.74
C ILE A 55 -20.03 -6.15 -19.45
N GLU A 56 -19.75 -6.21 -20.75
CA GLU A 56 -19.71 -7.47 -21.53
C GLU A 56 -18.69 -8.45 -20.94
N GLU A 57 -17.53 -7.96 -20.50
CA GLU A 57 -16.48 -8.73 -19.84
C GLU A 57 -16.77 -9.08 -18.38
N GLY A 58 -17.93 -8.71 -17.87
CA GLY A 58 -18.43 -9.14 -16.57
C GLY A 58 -18.06 -8.24 -15.40
N LEU A 59 -17.84 -6.95 -15.62
CA LEU A 59 -17.50 -5.97 -14.56
C LEU A 59 -18.45 -6.06 -13.36
N LYS A 60 -19.75 -6.24 -13.57
CA LYS A 60 -20.77 -6.31 -12.51
C LYS A 60 -20.58 -7.50 -11.54
N ASN A 61 -19.89 -8.55 -12.01
CA ASN A 61 -19.63 -9.76 -11.22
C ASN A 61 -18.16 -9.81 -10.75
N THR A 62 -17.41 -8.73 -10.95
CA THR A 62 -15.99 -8.64 -10.61
C THR A 62 -15.84 -8.23 -9.15
N GLU A 63 -15.05 -8.96 -8.37
CA GLU A 63 -14.78 -8.63 -6.97
C GLU A 63 -13.81 -7.45 -6.81
N ALA A 64 -12.84 -7.35 -7.72
CA ALA A 64 -11.81 -6.32 -7.67
C ALA A 64 -11.49 -5.75 -9.06
N PHE A 65 -11.43 -4.43 -9.18
CA PHE A 65 -11.02 -3.73 -10.38
C PHE A 65 -9.73 -2.94 -10.11
N VAL A 66 -8.70 -3.18 -10.93
CA VAL A 66 -7.37 -2.59 -10.74
C VAL A 66 -6.99 -1.81 -11.99
N ALA A 67 -6.76 -0.50 -11.86
CA ALA A 67 -6.36 0.40 -12.94
C ALA A 67 -4.88 0.76 -12.82
N LEU A 68 -4.08 0.28 -13.79
CA LEU A 68 -2.61 0.34 -13.81
C LEU A 68 -2.07 0.91 -15.14
N THR A 69 -2.82 1.85 -15.75
CA THR A 69 -2.34 2.56 -16.93
C THR A 69 -1.36 3.67 -16.54
N GLU A 70 -0.68 4.26 -17.50
CA GLU A 70 0.25 5.37 -17.27
C GLU A 70 -0.47 6.71 -16.97
N ASN A 71 -1.78 6.77 -17.13
CA ASN A 71 -2.57 7.98 -16.94
C ASN A 71 -3.38 7.94 -15.65
N SER A 72 -3.00 8.80 -14.70
CA SER A 72 -3.62 8.87 -13.37
C SER A 72 -5.10 9.20 -13.42
N GLU A 73 -5.51 10.13 -14.28
CA GLU A 73 -6.90 10.56 -14.43
C GLU A 73 -7.77 9.43 -14.96
N THR A 74 -7.27 8.71 -15.96
CA THR A 74 -7.93 7.51 -16.49
C THR A 74 -8.12 6.46 -15.40
N ASN A 75 -7.07 6.20 -14.60
CA ASN A 75 -7.13 5.22 -13.52
C ASN A 75 -8.17 5.62 -12.45
N ILE A 76 -8.19 6.89 -12.06
CA ILE A 76 -9.14 7.44 -11.08
C ILE A 76 -10.58 7.29 -11.59
N LEU A 77 -10.85 7.77 -12.81
CA LEU A 77 -12.20 7.77 -13.38
C LEU A 77 -12.71 6.36 -13.63
N SER A 78 -11.87 5.45 -14.10
CA SER A 78 -12.26 4.05 -14.33
C SER A 78 -12.56 3.32 -13.02
N CYS A 79 -11.77 3.56 -11.95
CA CYS A 79 -12.07 3.02 -10.63
C CYS A 79 -13.37 3.58 -10.05
N LEU A 80 -13.63 4.89 -10.21
CA LEU A 80 -14.88 5.50 -9.79
C LEU A 80 -16.08 4.90 -10.52
N ALA A 81 -15.96 4.68 -11.84
CA ALA A 81 -17.01 4.03 -12.64
C ALA A 81 -17.24 2.59 -12.21
N ALA A 82 -16.17 1.80 -12.05
CA ALA A 82 -16.26 0.42 -11.58
C ALA A 82 -16.95 0.33 -10.20
N LYS A 83 -16.59 1.22 -9.27
CA LYS A 83 -17.21 1.27 -7.95
C LYS A 83 -18.70 1.60 -8.01
N ARG A 84 -19.11 2.55 -8.87
CA ARG A 84 -20.52 2.86 -9.10
C ARG A 84 -21.31 1.71 -9.74
N MET A 85 -20.63 0.82 -10.45
CA MET A 85 -21.22 -0.42 -11.00
C MET A 85 -21.29 -1.56 -10.00
N GLY A 86 -20.85 -1.34 -8.74
CA GLY A 86 -20.96 -2.31 -7.65
C GLY A 86 -19.71 -3.13 -7.37
N VAL A 87 -18.57 -2.84 -8.01
CA VAL A 87 -17.30 -3.51 -7.70
C VAL A 87 -16.88 -3.14 -6.28
N SER A 88 -16.65 -4.15 -5.44
CA SER A 88 -16.41 -3.95 -4.01
C SER A 88 -15.00 -3.40 -3.71
N LYS A 89 -14.00 -3.81 -4.50
CA LYS A 89 -12.60 -3.41 -4.32
C LYS A 89 -12.07 -2.74 -5.58
N THR A 90 -11.60 -1.52 -5.45
CA THR A 90 -10.98 -0.79 -6.56
C THR A 90 -9.60 -0.29 -6.16
N VAL A 91 -8.63 -0.40 -7.07
CA VAL A 91 -7.25 0.04 -6.86
C VAL A 91 -6.81 0.88 -8.06
N ALA A 92 -6.43 2.11 -7.82
CA ALA A 92 -5.93 3.03 -8.85
C ALA A 92 -4.45 3.35 -8.64
N GLU A 93 -3.65 3.20 -9.70
CA GLU A 93 -2.30 3.75 -9.74
C GLU A 93 -2.38 5.24 -10.06
N VAL A 94 -1.87 6.10 -9.15
CA VAL A 94 -1.88 7.56 -9.31
C VAL A 94 -0.45 8.07 -9.15
N GLU A 95 0.21 8.36 -10.27
CA GLU A 95 1.59 8.86 -10.27
C GLU A 95 1.69 10.33 -9.90
N ASN A 96 0.69 11.14 -10.27
CA ASN A 96 0.65 12.54 -9.90
C ASN A 96 0.26 12.69 -8.43
N ILE A 97 1.21 13.18 -7.63
CA ILE A 97 1.05 13.34 -6.18
C ILE A 97 -0.10 14.31 -5.84
N ASP A 98 -0.29 15.34 -6.67
CA ASP A 98 -1.34 16.35 -6.46
C ASP A 98 -2.76 15.76 -6.59
N TYR A 99 -2.89 14.64 -7.30
CA TYR A 99 -4.17 13.98 -7.51
C TYR A 99 -4.53 12.96 -6.41
N ILE A 100 -3.57 12.57 -5.59
CA ILE A 100 -3.81 11.56 -4.55
C ILE A 100 -4.93 12.02 -3.60
N GLY A 101 -4.86 13.26 -3.08
CA GLY A 101 -5.88 13.81 -2.18
C GLY A 101 -7.27 13.89 -2.80
N MET A 102 -7.34 14.26 -4.06
CA MET A 102 -8.60 14.28 -4.79
C MET A 102 -9.15 12.85 -4.98
N ALA A 103 -8.30 11.91 -5.38
CA ALA A 103 -8.68 10.52 -5.59
C ALA A 103 -9.23 9.88 -4.30
N GLU A 104 -8.60 10.12 -3.17
CA GLU A 104 -9.09 9.64 -1.87
C GLU A 104 -10.41 10.30 -1.45
N SER A 105 -10.57 11.61 -1.71
CA SER A 105 -11.82 12.32 -1.40
C SER A 105 -13.01 11.83 -2.23
N LEU A 106 -12.75 11.28 -3.41
CA LEU A 106 -13.77 10.66 -4.28
C LEU A 106 -14.14 9.23 -3.86
N ASP A 107 -13.50 8.71 -2.82
CA ASP A 107 -13.72 7.35 -2.32
C ASP A 107 -13.63 6.28 -3.44
N ILE A 108 -12.61 6.42 -4.29
CA ILE A 108 -12.39 5.49 -5.41
C ILE A 108 -11.81 4.14 -4.98
N GLY A 109 -11.61 3.90 -3.71
CA GLY A 109 -10.94 2.73 -3.16
C GLY A 109 -9.48 2.99 -2.82
N THR A 110 -8.60 2.02 -3.06
CA THR A 110 -7.17 2.15 -2.73
C THR A 110 -6.42 2.92 -3.80
N VAL A 111 -5.66 3.92 -3.38
CA VAL A 111 -4.74 4.66 -4.25
C VAL A 111 -3.32 4.15 -4.01
N ILE A 112 -2.59 3.82 -5.08
CA ILE A 112 -1.18 3.46 -5.02
C ILE A 112 -0.33 4.46 -5.81
N ASN A 113 0.83 4.82 -5.24
CA ASN A 113 1.83 5.63 -5.93
C ASN A 113 3.19 4.92 -5.84
N LYS A 114 3.71 4.50 -6.99
CA LYS A 114 4.97 3.74 -7.10
C LYS A 114 6.15 4.50 -6.49
N LYS A 115 6.23 5.80 -6.75
CA LYS A 115 7.36 6.64 -6.31
C LYS A 115 7.40 6.73 -4.80
N MET A 116 6.24 6.90 -4.16
CA MET A 116 6.14 6.97 -2.70
C MET A 116 6.45 5.63 -2.04
N ILE A 117 5.92 4.53 -2.58
CA ILE A 117 6.21 3.18 -2.07
C ILE A 117 7.72 2.90 -2.17
N THR A 118 8.33 3.20 -3.33
CA THR A 118 9.77 3.01 -3.52
C THR A 118 10.60 3.89 -2.60
N ALA A 119 10.24 5.18 -2.46
CA ALA A 119 10.93 6.10 -1.56
C ALA A 119 10.85 5.66 -0.09
N SER A 120 9.67 5.20 0.35
CA SER A 120 9.51 4.66 1.71
C SER A 120 10.38 3.43 1.94
N HIS A 121 10.47 2.54 0.96
CA HIS A 121 11.31 1.35 1.05
C HIS A 121 12.82 1.68 1.06
N ILE A 122 13.27 2.62 0.21
CA ILE A 122 14.64 3.12 0.25
C ILE A 122 14.95 3.75 1.61
N TYR A 123 14.03 4.57 2.13
CA TYR A 123 14.20 5.20 3.43
C TYR A 123 14.30 4.17 4.56
N GLN A 124 13.48 3.14 4.54
CA GLN A 124 13.57 2.02 5.48
C GLN A 124 14.96 1.37 5.46
N MET A 125 15.53 1.12 4.27
CA MET A 125 16.87 0.52 4.14
C MET A 125 18.00 1.43 4.66
N MET A 126 17.76 2.73 4.78
CA MET A 126 18.73 3.70 5.30
C MET A 126 18.67 3.89 6.83
N LEU A 127 17.70 3.28 7.51
CA LEU A 127 17.61 3.31 8.96
C LEU A 127 18.55 2.27 9.57
N ASP A 128 19.23 2.65 10.67
CA ASP A 128 20.17 1.77 11.38
C ASP A 128 19.46 0.82 12.36
N ALA A 129 18.23 1.16 12.77
CA ALA A 129 17.39 0.31 13.60
C ALA A 129 16.77 -0.83 12.77
N ASP A 130 16.41 -1.91 13.45
CA ASP A 130 15.67 -3.01 12.86
C ASP A 130 14.22 -2.60 12.64
N VAL A 131 13.97 -1.94 11.50
CA VAL A 131 12.66 -1.42 11.11
C VAL A 131 12.01 -2.36 10.11
N SER A 132 10.95 -3.02 10.53
CA SER A 132 10.24 -4.00 9.70
C SER A 132 9.46 -3.34 8.58
N ASN A 133 8.84 -2.19 8.86
CA ASN A 133 8.01 -1.45 7.90
C ASN A 133 8.07 0.06 8.15
N VAL A 134 8.06 0.84 7.05
CA VAL A 134 7.85 2.29 7.08
C VAL A 134 6.76 2.65 6.08
N LYS A 135 5.76 3.40 6.51
CA LYS A 135 4.72 3.95 5.66
C LYS A 135 4.57 5.45 5.90
N CYS A 136 4.86 6.24 4.87
CA CYS A 136 4.60 7.67 4.88
C CYS A 136 3.11 7.93 4.60
N LEU A 137 2.44 8.65 5.50
CA LEU A 137 1.03 9.02 5.37
C LEU A 137 0.95 10.42 4.74
N THR A 138 0.68 10.48 3.46
CA THR A 138 0.77 11.71 2.64
C THR A 138 -0.11 12.85 3.17
N PHE A 139 -1.30 12.56 3.68
CA PHE A 139 -2.26 13.61 4.11
C PHE A 139 -2.04 14.09 5.54
N ALA A 140 -1.46 13.25 6.38
CA ALA A 140 -1.30 13.58 7.79
C ALA A 140 0.04 14.27 8.10
N ASN A 141 0.92 14.48 7.10
CA ASN A 141 2.33 14.84 7.33
C ASN A 141 2.94 13.98 8.46
N ALA A 142 2.61 12.70 8.44
CA ALA A 142 2.98 11.74 9.47
C ALA A 142 3.55 10.48 8.84
N ASP A 143 4.41 9.82 9.58
CA ASP A 143 5.00 8.54 9.21
C ASP A 143 4.57 7.50 10.24
N VAL A 144 4.41 6.27 9.78
CA VAL A 144 4.20 5.09 10.62
C VAL A 144 5.39 4.16 10.43
N ALA A 145 6.02 3.77 11.51
CA ALA A 145 7.13 2.81 11.47
C ALA A 145 6.91 1.69 12.47
N GLU A 146 7.27 0.48 12.07
CA GLU A 146 7.31 -0.70 12.93
C GLU A 146 8.76 -1.02 13.26
N PHE A 147 9.09 -1.00 14.55
CA PHE A 147 10.42 -1.28 15.06
C PHE A 147 10.45 -2.60 15.80
N THR A 148 11.48 -3.43 15.54
CA THR A 148 11.80 -4.57 16.39
C THR A 148 12.68 -4.11 17.55
N VAL A 149 12.27 -4.44 18.78
CA VAL A 149 12.93 -3.97 20.00
C VAL A 149 14.14 -4.86 20.33
N LYS A 150 15.35 -4.27 20.39
CA LYS A 150 16.58 -4.95 20.80
C LYS A 150 16.72 -4.97 22.33
N ALA A 151 17.53 -5.92 22.85
CA ALA A 151 17.67 -6.16 24.28
C ALA A 151 18.12 -4.93 25.08
N ASP A 152 19.06 -4.12 24.53
CA ASP A 152 19.68 -2.99 25.24
C ASP A 152 19.11 -1.64 24.85
N SER A 153 18.01 -1.61 24.08
CA SER A 153 17.42 -0.38 23.57
C SER A 153 16.84 0.49 24.70
N LYS A 154 16.90 1.81 24.51
CA LYS A 154 16.41 2.78 25.50
C LYS A 154 14.92 2.62 25.78
N ILE A 155 14.14 2.16 24.82
CA ILE A 155 12.70 2.01 24.94
C ILE A 155 12.31 0.93 25.97
N THR A 156 13.20 0.02 26.31
CA THR A 156 12.97 -1.03 27.31
C THR A 156 13.22 -0.59 28.74
N LYS A 157 13.85 0.60 28.96
CA LYS A 157 14.32 1.01 30.29
C LYS A 157 13.23 1.58 31.19
N HIS A 158 12.19 2.14 30.63
CA HIS A 158 11.11 2.80 31.35
C HIS A 158 9.75 2.46 30.76
N GLN A 159 8.69 2.70 31.55
CA GLN A 159 7.32 2.67 31.02
C GLN A 159 7.11 3.78 29.98
N VAL A 160 6.17 3.58 29.06
CA VAL A 160 5.94 4.49 27.93
C VAL A 160 5.77 5.95 28.36
N LYS A 161 5.06 6.21 29.47
CA LYS A 161 4.87 7.57 30.02
C LYS A 161 6.16 8.27 30.42
N ASP A 162 7.20 7.51 30.79
CA ASP A 162 8.46 8.00 31.35
C ASP A 162 9.61 7.99 30.33
N LEU A 163 9.34 7.57 29.08
CA LEU A 163 10.35 7.45 28.01
C LEU A 163 10.85 8.80 27.49
N GLY A 164 10.10 9.90 27.71
CA GLY A 164 10.46 11.21 27.17
C GLY A 164 10.48 11.26 25.64
N LEU A 165 9.55 10.57 24.98
CA LEU A 165 9.46 10.55 23.53
C LEU A 165 9.33 11.96 22.94
N PRO A 166 9.88 12.23 21.75
CA PRO A 166 9.75 13.51 21.08
C PRO A 166 8.28 13.94 20.91
N LYS A 167 8.00 15.23 21.03
CA LYS A 167 6.66 15.76 20.74
C LYS A 167 6.23 15.39 19.32
N GLY A 168 4.98 15.02 19.14
CA GLY A 168 4.46 14.54 17.85
C GLY A 168 4.75 13.08 17.57
N THR A 169 5.11 12.30 18.60
CA THR A 169 5.28 10.86 18.53
C THR A 169 4.25 10.14 19.41
N THR A 170 3.66 9.10 18.91
CA THR A 170 2.73 8.24 19.65
C THR A 170 3.04 6.77 19.35
N ILE A 171 3.10 5.93 20.38
CA ILE A 171 3.15 4.48 20.22
C ILE A 171 1.70 4.00 20.10
N GLY A 172 1.34 3.47 18.93
CA GLY A 172 -0.03 3.04 18.64
C GLY A 172 -0.36 1.67 19.19
N GLY A 173 0.63 0.78 19.25
CA GLY A 173 0.47 -0.59 19.70
C GLY A 173 1.78 -1.36 19.58
N LEU A 174 1.76 -2.59 20.03
CA LEU A 174 2.86 -3.53 19.81
C LEU A 174 2.34 -4.95 19.58
N ILE A 175 3.17 -5.76 18.96
CA ILE A 175 2.95 -7.21 18.84
C ILE A 175 3.98 -7.89 19.75
N ARG A 176 3.51 -8.72 20.64
CA ARG A 176 4.32 -9.54 21.56
C ARG A 176 3.94 -11.00 21.41
N GLN A 177 4.89 -11.84 21.04
CA GLN A 177 4.67 -13.27 20.83
C GLN A 177 3.50 -13.60 19.87
N GLY A 178 3.30 -12.74 18.85
CA GLY A 178 2.23 -12.90 17.86
C GLY A 178 0.88 -12.30 18.27
N GLU A 179 0.75 -11.75 19.48
CA GLU A 179 -0.49 -11.13 19.97
C GLU A 179 -0.38 -9.59 19.97
N GLY A 180 -1.47 -8.95 19.52
CA GLY A 180 -1.58 -7.51 19.53
C GLY A 180 -1.87 -6.95 20.93
N VAL A 181 -1.05 -6.00 21.37
CA VAL A 181 -1.18 -5.33 22.67
C VAL A 181 -1.45 -3.83 22.48
N VAL A 182 -2.52 -3.35 23.08
CA VAL A 182 -2.81 -1.91 23.13
C VAL A 182 -1.88 -1.25 24.14
N VAL A 183 -1.10 -0.26 23.67
CA VAL A 183 -0.12 0.44 24.50
C VAL A 183 -0.80 1.56 25.29
N THR A 184 -0.48 1.60 26.57
CA THR A 184 -0.85 2.68 27.50
C THR A 184 0.41 3.32 28.10
N GLY A 185 0.26 4.43 28.81
CA GLY A 185 1.39 5.05 29.52
C GLY A 185 2.09 4.12 30.53
N ASN A 186 1.39 3.13 31.07
CA ASN A 186 1.95 2.18 32.03
C ASN A 186 2.53 0.91 31.36
N THR A 187 2.45 0.81 30.03
CA THR A 187 3.00 -0.34 29.31
C THR A 187 4.53 -0.33 29.38
N GLN A 188 5.11 -1.47 29.74
CA GLN A 188 6.55 -1.73 29.63
C GLN A 188 6.80 -2.45 28.30
N ILE A 189 7.64 -1.86 27.45
CA ILE A 189 8.08 -2.45 26.18
C ILE A 189 9.25 -3.40 26.50
N LEU A 190 9.25 -4.57 25.89
CA LEU A 190 10.22 -5.64 26.15
C LEU A 190 11.04 -5.97 24.89
N PRO A 191 12.25 -6.52 25.04
CA PRO A 191 12.99 -7.04 23.91
C PRO A 191 12.20 -8.06 23.11
N GLY A 192 12.28 -7.97 21.78
CA GLY A 192 11.52 -8.82 20.86
C GLY A 192 10.11 -8.35 20.54
N ASP A 193 9.63 -7.28 21.18
CA ASP A 193 8.36 -6.66 20.77
C ASP A 193 8.51 -6.01 19.39
N HIS A 194 7.44 -6.05 18.59
CA HIS A 194 7.30 -5.25 17.37
C HIS A 194 6.40 -4.05 17.68
N VAL A 195 6.99 -2.86 17.71
CA VAL A 195 6.32 -1.64 18.17
C VAL A 195 5.95 -0.74 17.02
N VAL A 196 4.66 -0.40 16.90
CA VAL A 196 4.14 0.53 15.89
C VAL A 196 4.15 1.95 16.45
N VAL A 197 4.90 2.82 15.79
CA VAL A 197 5.08 4.21 16.18
C VAL A 197 4.51 5.12 15.09
N PHE A 198 3.67 6.06 15.50
CA PHE A 198 3.21 7.17 14.68
C PHE A 198 4.02 8.42 15.03
N CYS A 199 4.53 9.12 14.04
CA CYS A 199 5.27 10.35 14.26
C CYS A 199 5.05 11.34 13.13
N LEU A 200 5.25 12.63 13.40
CA LEU A 200 5.29 13.64 12.34
C LEU A 200 6.44 13.35 11.39
N SER A 201 6.26 13.65 10.12
CA SER A 201 7.24 13.40 9.07
C SER A 201 8.63 13.91 9.44
N MET A 202 9.67 13.17 9.05
CA MET A 202 11.08 13.39 9.40
C MET A 202 11.48 13.12 10.87
N MET A 203 10.58 12.65 11.72
CA MET A 203 10.90 12.34 13.12
C MET A 203 11.43 10.92 13.32
N ILE A 204 11.27 10.02 12.35
CA ILE A 204 11.68 8.60 12.47
C ILE A 204 13.13 8.46 12.92
N LYS A 205 14.08 9.21 12.34
CA LYS A 205 15.49 9.19 12.78
C LYS A 205 15.73 9.57 14.24
N LYS A 206 14.87 10.41 14.82
CA LYS A 206 14.98 10.76 16.23
C LYS A 206 14.44 9.65 17.12
N ILE A 207 13.41 8.96 16.64
CA ILE A 207 12.76 7.87 17.35
C ILE A 207 13.60 6.60 17.28
N GLU A 208 14.22 6.33 16.17
CA GLU A 208 15.16 5.22 15.95
C GLU A 208 16.16 5.06 17.11
N LYS A 209 16.66 6.17 17.68
CA LYS A 209 17.60 6.18 18.80
C LYS A 209 17.07 5.56 20.10
N TYR A 210 15.77 5.35 20.21
CA TYR A 210 15.15 4.66 21.33
C TYR A 210 15.13 3.16 21.15
N PHE A 211 15.27 2.68 19.91
CA PHE A 211 15.25 1.26 19.55
C PHE A 211 16.63 0.63 19.31
N ASN A 212 17.65 1.49 19.24
CA ASN A 212 19.07 1.09 19.17
C ASN A 212 19.70 0.99 20.55
#